data_3bcb3fa43009ea5ed916dc6fbc4f1925
#
_entry.id   3bcb3fa43009ea5ed916dc6fbc4f1925
#
_cell.length_a   1.000
_cell.length_b   1.000
_cell.length_c   1.000
_cell.angle_alpha   90.00
_cell.angle_beta   90.00
_cell.angle_gamma   90.00
#
_symmetry.space_group_name_H-M   'P 1'
#
loop_
_entity.id
_entity.type
_entity.pdbx_description
1 polymer ?
#
loop_
_entity_poly.entity_id
_entity_poly.type
_entity_poly.pdbx_seq_one_letter_code
_entity_poly.pdbx_strand_id
1 'polypeptide(L)'
;ALLAAGNEDESRFIPPMRGQFYDIVPFWSSTPTVRKVYVVSIPMEKELQFQFYQGECASSMRYEDGRKKYSFAMDDMMPFAKEPNMVDLFDAAPKLMMSSTPQWKDKSLWFKKVNEDYGSFDPLPEAQKKVDELIKGKKTEMEKIAVLTHWVADNIRYSGISMGKGEGFTLHNTKMNYTDRCGVCKDIAGTLISFLRMAGFEAYPAMTMAGSRVESIPARHFNH
;
A
#
# COMPACT_ATOMS: atom_id res chain seq x y z
N ALA A 1 -15.00 -0.21 11.12
CA ALA A 1 -16.16 0.59 10.69
C ALA A 1 -15.79 2.05 10.43
N LEU A 2 -14.81 2.57 11.13
CA LEU A 2 -14.36 3.97 10.95
C LEU A 2 -13.50 4.20 9.70
N LEU A 3 -12.91 3.16 9.15
CA LEU A 3 -12.11 3.27 7.91
C LEU A 3 -12.97 3.41 6.64
N ALA A 4 -14.24 2.99 6.68
CA ALA A 4 -15.16 3.14 5.56
C ALA A 4 -15.92 4.48 5.56
N ALA A 5 -15.97 5.14 6.71
CA ALA A 5 -16.53 6.48 6.88
C ALA A 5 -15.41 7.53 6.93
N GLY A 6 -14.36 7.32 6.16
CA GLY A 6 -13.27 8.27 6.06
C GLY A 6 -13.83 9.66 5.82
N ASN A 7 -13.44 10.61 6.64
CA ASN A 7 -13.66 12.02 6.36
C ASN A 7 -13.20 12.27 4.93
N GLU A 8 -14.18 12.43 4.06
CA GLU A 8 -13.99 12.76 2.65
C GLU A 8 -13.52 14.22 2.51
N ASP A 9 -12.51 14.58 3.23
CA ASP A 9 -11.73 15.75 2.86
C ASP A 9 -10.88 15.36 1.65
N GLU A 10 -11.53 15.38 0.50
CA GLU A 10 -10.95 15.04 -0.80
C GLU A 10 -9.69 15.85 -1.11
N SER A 11 -9.41 16.88 -0.33
CA SER A 11 -8.26 17.77 -0.53
C SER A 11 -6.94 17.20 0.00
N ARG A 12 -6.97 16.22 0.91
CA ARG A 12 -5.79 15.78 1.68
C ARG A 12 -5.47 14.30 1.58
N PHE A 13 -6.46 13.45 1.34
CA PHE A 13 -6.27 12.01 1.42
C PHE A 13 -7.07 11.28 0.34
N ILE A 14 -6.40 10.46 -0.46
CA ILE A 14 -7.06 9.52 -1.36
C ILE A 14 -7.17 8.19 -0.63
N PRO A 15 -8.37 7.78 -0.21
CA PRO A 15 -8.56 6.53 0.49
C PRO A 15 -8.18 5.35 -0.41
N PRO A 16 -7.62 4.27 0.16
CA PRO A 16 -7.27 3.10 -0.63
C PRO A 16 -8.52 2.49 -1.27
N MET A 17 -8.60 2.51 -2.59
CA MET A 17 -9.66 1.92 -3.41
C MET A 17 -11.08 2.22 -2.90
N ARG A 18 -11.62 3.38 -3.24
CA ARG A 18 -13.02 3.74 -2.91
C ARG A 18 -13.99 2.58 -3.18
N GLY A 19 -14.86 2.32 -2.21
CA GLY A 19 -15.82 1.22 -2.27
C GLY A 19 -15.24 -0.17 -2.01
N GLN A 20 -13.97 -0.28 -1.68
CA GLN A 20 -13.35 -1.53 -1.24
C GLN A 20 -12.98 -1.46 0.24
N PHE A 21 -12.96 -2.63 0.86
CA PHE A 21 -12.62 -2.81 2.27
C PHE A 21 -11.47 -3.80 2.40
N TYR A 22 -10.56 -3.53 3.31
CA TYR A 22 -9.59 -4.52 3.75
C TYR A 22 -9.25 -4.29 5.22
N ASP A 23 -8.98 -5.35 5.95
CA ASP A 23 -8.52 -5.28 7.34
C ASP A 23 -7.68 -6.49 7.72
N ILE A 24 -6.78 -6.29 8.68
CA ILE A 24 -6.01 -7.33 9.35
C ILE A 24 -6.32 -7.23 10.83
N VAL A 25 -7.12 -8.13 11.33
CA VAL A 25 -7.61 -8.13 12.71
C VAL A 25 -6.83 -9.12 13.55
N PRO A 26 -6.05 -8.66 14.55
CA PRO A 26 -5.38 -9.56 15.47
C PRO A 26 -6.41 -10.29 16.34
N PHE A 27 -6.28 -11.61 16.45
CA PHE A 27 -7.05 -12.44 17.39
C PHE A 27 -6.14 -12.93 18.52
N TRP A 28 -5.38 -12.01 19.07
CA TRP A 28 -4.52 -12.19 20.22
C TRP A 28 -4.57 -10.97 21.14
N SER A 29 -4.14 -11.19 22.37
CA SER A 29 -4.05 -10.14 23.40
C SER A 29 -2.92 -10.51 24.36
N SER A 30 -2.33 -9.53 25.04
CA SER A 30 -1.38 -9.75 26.14
C SER A 30 -2.08 -10.17 27.46
N THR A 31 -3.39 -10.13 27.49
CA THR A 31 -4.22 -10.53 28.63
C THR A 31 -5.20 -11.63 28.23
N PRO A 32 -5.60 -12.53 29.15
CA PRO A 32 -6.65 -13.51 28.90
C PRO A 32 -7.92 -12.82 28.41
N THR A 33 -8.52 -13.33 27.37
CA THR A 33 -9.73 -12.78 26.77
C THR A 33 -10.76 -13.88 26.63
N VAL A 34 -11.87 -13.76 27.35
CA VAL A 34 -12.93 -14.77 27.36
C VAL A 34 -13.56 -14.94 25.98
N ARG A 35 -13.81 -13.82 25.30
CA ARG A 35 -14.38 -13.86 23.96
C ARG A 35 -14.02 -12.62 23.15
N LYS A 36 -13.60 -12.81 21.91
CA LYS A 36 -13.45 -11.74 20.91
C LYS A 36 -14.38 -12.01 19.75
N VAL A 37 -15.17 -10.99 19.38
CA VAL A 37 -16.04 -11.06 18.21
C VAL A 37 -15.70 -9.88 17.30
N TYR A 38 -15.52 -10.16 16.02
CA TYR A 38 -15.38 -9.17 14.97
C TYR A 38 -16.51 -9.30 13.96
N VAL A 39 -17.21 -8.22 13.70
CA VAL A 39 -18.34 -8.21 12.77
C VAL A 39 -18.08 -7.22 11.65
N VAL A 40 -18.26 -7.65 10.42
CA VAL A 40 -18.18 -6.78 9.25
C VAL A 40 -19.46 -6.88 8.44
N SER A 41 -20.01 -5.75 8.03
CA SER A 41 -21.20 -5.66 7.20
C SER A 41 -20.84 -5.01 5.87
N ILE A 42 -21.10 -5.71 4.78
CA ILE A 42 -20.81 -5.23 3.42
C ILE A 42 -22.10 -5.19 2.57
N PRO A 43 -22.16 -4.37 1.52
CA PRO A 43 -23.26 -4.39 0.57
C PRO A 43 -23.48 -5.77 -0.05
N MET A 44 -24.72 -6.04 -0.48
CA MET A 44 -25.12 -7.35 -1.04
C MET A 44 -24.32 -7.73 -2.29
N GLU A 45 -23.97 -6.75 -3.11
CA GLU A 45 -23.24 -6.93 -4.37
C GLU A 45 -21.72 -7.14 -4.17
N LYS A 46 -21.22 -6.96 -2.95
CA LYS A 46 -19.82 -7.19 -2.62
C LYS A 46 -19.58 -8.60 -2.10
N GLU A 47 -18.41 -9.12 -2.36
CA GLU A 47 -17.91 -10.36 -1.75
C GLU A 47 -16.76 -10.04 -0.79
N LEU A 48 -16.72 -10.74 0.32
CA LEU A 48 -15.64 -10.67 1.28
C LEU A 48 -14.79 -11.93 1.17
N GLN A 49 -13.54 -11.76 0.77
CA GLN A 49 -12.53 -12.80 0.92
C GLN A 49 -11.94 -12.67 2.32
N PHE A 50 -11.78 -13.79 3.00
CA PHE A 50 -11.17 -13.80 4.32
C PHE A 50 -10.38 -15.08 4.57
N GLN A 51 -9.37 -14.97 5.41
CA GLN A 51 -8.61 -16.12 5.89
C GLN A 51 -8.16 -15.89 7.33
N PHE A 52 -8.23 -16.92 8.13
CA PHE A 52 -7.70 -16.96 9.48
C PHE A 52 -6.34 -17.67 9.48
N TYR A 53 -5.37 -17.09 10.17
CA TYR A 53 -4.01 -17.62 10.25
C TYR A 53 -3.63 -17.91 11.69
N GLN A 54 -2.74 -18.87 11.88
CA GLN A 54 -2.19 -19.28 13.18
C GLN A 54 -3.25 -19.71 14.19
N GLY A 55 -4.27 -20.44 13.73
CA GLY A 55 -5.35 -20.93 14.55
C GLY A 55 -6.66 -21.07 13.79
N GLU A 56 -7.75 -21.14 14.52
CA GLU A 56 -9.10 -21.24 13.99
C GLU A 56 -10.03 -20.28 14.70
N CYS A 57 -11.05 -19.79 14.02
CA CYS A 57 -12.15 -19.05 14.61
C CYS A 57 -13.49 -19.54 14.09
N ALA A 58 -14.53 -19.42 14.91
CA ALA A 58 -15.89 -19.63 14.45
C ALA A 58 -16.27 -18.50 13.48
N SER A 59 -16.78 -18.83 12.31
CA SER A 59 -17.27 -17.87 11.35
C SER A 59 -18.70 -18.14 10.94
N SER A 60 -19.46 -17.08 10.71
CA SER A 60 -20.83 -17.16 10.19
C SER A 60 -21.13 -15.99 9.28
N MET A 61 -22.06 -16.19 8.36
CA MET A 61 -22.56 -15.13 7.48
C MET A 61 -24.10 -15.16 7.52
N ARG A 62 -24.70 -13.97 7.60
CA ARG A 62 -26.15 -13.80 7.51
C ARG A 62 -26.51 -12.60 6.66
N TYR A 63 -27.72 -12.63 6.14
CA TYR A 63 -28.32 -11.51 5.44
C TYR A 63 -29.16 -10.72 6.44
N GLU A 64 -28.90 -9.44 6.58
CA GLU A 64 -29.59 -8.57 7.51
C GLU A 64 -29.62 -7.15 6.93
N ASP A 65 -30.78 -6.52 6.92
CA ASP A 65 -30.97 -5.15 6.44
C ASP A 65 -30.44 -4.89 5.02
N GLY A 66 -30.61 -5.86 4.11
CA GLY A 66 -30.14 -5.76 2.74
C GLY A 66 -28.61 -5.81 2.59
N ARG A 67 -27.89 -6.33 3.58
CA ARG A 67 -26.45 -6.45 3.62
C ARG A 67 -26.00 -7.87 3.97
N LYS A 68 -24.79 -8.23 3.58
CA LYS A 68 -24.08 -9.41 4.08
C LYS A 68 -23.37 -9.06 5.38
N LYS A 69 -23.66 -9.76 6.45
CA LYS A 69 -23.04 -9.56 7.76
C LYS A 69 -22.24 -10.81 8.14
N TYR A 70 -20.92 -10.64 8.19
CA TYR A 70 -19.99 -11.69 8.59
C TYR A 70 -19.63 -11.49 10.06
N SER A 71 -19.55 -12.60 10.81
CA SER A 71 -19.15 -12.60 12.21
C SER A 71 -18.05 -13.64 12.40
N PHE A 72 -16.98 -13.22 13.06
CA PHE A 72 -15.82 -14.04 13.41
C PHE A 72 -15.66 -14.02 14.92
N ALA A 73 -15.57 -15.18 15.55
CA ALA A 73 -15.49 -15.28 17.00
C ALA A 73 -14.42 -16.29 17.43
N MET A 74 -13.70 -15.94 18.48
CA MET A 74 -12.78 -16.82 19.18
C MET A 74 -13.04 -16.69 20.68
N ASP A 75 -13.19 -17.83 21.35
CA ASP A 75 -13.39 -17.93 22.78
C ASP A 75 -12.10 -18.36 23.49
N ASP A 76 -11.99 -18.08 24.76
CA ASP A 76 -10.92 -18.53 25.68
C ASP A 76 -9.50 -18.27 25.18
N MET A 77 -9.27 -17.06 24.68
CA MET A 77 -7.97 -16.66 24.15
C MET A 77 -6.94 -16.54 25.26
N MET A 78 -5.95 -17.41 25.24
CA MET A 78 -4.81 -17.34 26.16
C MET A 78 -3.93 -16.13 25.82
N PRO A 79 -3.23 -15.55 26.83
CA PRO A 79 -2.30 -14.46 26.58
C PRO A 79 -1.22 -14.86 25.58
N PHE A 80 -0.95 -13.99 24.64
CA PHE A 80 0.16 -14.14 23.70
C PHE A 80 1.17 -13.02 23.98
N ALA A 81 2.34 -13.38 24.48
CA ALA A 81 3.39 -12.43 24.82
C ALA A 81 4.53 -12.47 23.79
N LYS A 82 5.11 -11.30 23.56
CA LYS A 82 6.30 -11.21 22.71
C LYS A 82 7.51 -11.79 23.43
N GLU A 83 8.19 -12.73 22.79
CA GLU A 83 9.44 -13.31 23.25
C GLU A 83 10.65 -12.57 22.66
N PRO A 84 11.81 -12.56 23.36
CA PRO A 84 13.03 -12.02 22.78
C PRO A 84 13.41 -12.73 21.48
N ASN A 85 13.77 -11.96 20.46
CA ASN A 85 14.21 -12.46 19.14
C ASN A 85 13.16 -13.27 18.34
N MET A 86 11.87 -13.25 18.75
CA MET A 86 10.83 -13.87 17.94
C MET A 86 10.54 -13.03 16.68
N VAL A 87 9.92 -13.64 15.69
CA VAL A 87 9.32 -12.95 14.55
C VAL A 87 8.23 -11.97 15.00
N ASP A 88 7.80 -11.10 14.09
CA ASP A 88 6.74 -10.14 14.44
C ASP A 88 5.47 -10.86 14.92
N LEU A 89 4.79 -10.29 15.92
CA LEU A 89 3.55 -10.84 16.45
C LEU A 89 2.47 -11.06 15.39
N PHE A 90 2.42 -10.20 14.39
CA PHE A 90 1.52 -10.39 13.26
C PHE A 90 1.82 -11.62 12.41
N ASP A 91 3.03 -12.17 12.49
CA ASP A 91 3.42 -13.38 11.76
C ASP A 91 3.26 -14.63 12.61
N ALA A 92 3.41 -14.52 13.93
CA ALA A 92 3.35 -15.63 14.86
C ALA A 92 1.96 -15.86 15.48
N ALA A 93 1.19 -14.80 15.67
CA ALA A 93 -0.06 -14.84 16.43
C ALA A 93 -1.32 -14.96 15.55
N PRO A 94 -2.42 -15.49 16.11
CA PRO A 94 -3.68 -15.62 15.39
C PRO A 94 -4.18 -14.29 14.81
N LYS A 95 -4.54 -14.28 13.52
CA LYS A 95 -5.07 -13.10 12.84
C LYS A 95 -6.08 -13.46 11.79
N LEU A 96 -7.06 -12.59 11.61
CA LEU A 96 -8.02 -12.63 10.52
C LEU A 96 -7.63 -11.60 9.48
N MET A 97 -7.49 -12.01 8.24
CA MET A 97 -7.27 -11.10 7.11
C MET A 97 -8.50 -11.10 6.23
N MET A 98 -8.87 -9.92 5.76
CA MET A 98 -10.08 -9.72 4.94
C MET A 98 -9.83 -8.73 3.83
N SER A 99 -10.47 -8.97 2.68
CA SER A 99 -10.51 -8.02 1.58
C SER A 99 -11.78 -8.17 0.76
N SER A 100 -12.36 -7.06 0.32
CA SER A 100 -13.41 -7.06 -0.70
C SER A 100 -12.87 -6.82 -2.11
N THR A 101 -11.58 -6.57 -2.26
CA THR A 101 -10.93 -6.45 -3.56
C THR A 101 -10.78 -7.82 -4.20
N PRO A 102 -11.35 -8.06 -5.40
CA PRO A 102 -11.39 -9.39 -5.98
C PRO A 102 -10.02 -10.00 -6.27
N GLN A 103 -9.10 -9.19 -6.81
CA GLN A 103 -7.78 -9.65 -7.22
C GLN A 103 -6.69 -8.59 -6.98
N TRP A 104 -5.46 -9.03 -6.84
CA TRP A 104 -4.28 -8.16 -6.78
C TRP A 104 -4.14 -7.24 -8.00
N LYS A 105 -4.53 -7.75 -9.16
CA LYS A 105 -4.57 -6.98 -10.40
C LYS A 105 -5.43 -5.73 -10.27
N ASP A 106 -6.58 -5.82 -9.63
CA ASP A 106 -7.48 -4.67 -9.45
C ASP A 106 -6.82 -3.60 -8.58
N LYS A 107 -6.14 -4.01 -7.51
CA LYS A 107 -5.38 -3.10 -6.66
C LYS A 107 -4.20 -2.46 -7.39
N SER A 108 -3.47 -3.22 -8.19
CA SER A 108 -2.34 -2.73 -8.98
C SER A 108 -2.80 -1.73 -10.06
N LEU A 109 -3.88 -2.03 -10.75
CA LEU A 109 -4.46 -1.12 -11.75
C LEU A 109 -5.01 0.15 -11.11
N TRP A 110 -5.65 0.04 -9.94
CA TRP A 110 -6.08 1.20 -9.18
C TRP A 110 -4.88 2.07 -8.76
N PHE A 111 -3.82 1.46 -8.22
CA PHE A 111 -2.62 2.21 -7.79
C PHE A 111 -1.96 2.93 -8.97
N LYS A 112 -1.84 2.27 -10.11
CA LYS A 112 -1.37 2.90 -11.34
C LYS A 112 -2.26 4.08 -11.72
N LYS A 113 -3.57 3.84 -11.82
CA LYS A 113 -4.55 4.84 -12.27
C LYS A 113 -4.56 6.08 -11.38
N VAL A 114 -4.60 5.92 -10.06
CA VAL A 114 -4.67 7.06 -9.14
C VAL A 114 -3.44 7.95 -9.22
N ASN A 115 -2.27 7.40 -9.51
CA ASN A 115 -1.04 8.16 -9.70
C ASN A 115 -0.94 8.81 -11.07
N GLU A 116 -1.39 8.13 -12.13
CA GLU A 116 -1.49 8.74 -13.48
C GLU A 116 -2.51 9.91 -13.48
N ASP A 117 -3.69 9.71 -12.91
CA ASP A 117 -4.73 10.75 -12.82
C ASP A 117 -4.29 11.95 -11.96
N TYR A 118 -3.45 11.73 -10.96
CA TYR A 118 -2.89 12.80 -10.13
C TYR A 118 -1.75 13.56 -10.81
N GLY A 119 -1.21 13.03 -11.90
CA GLY A 119 -0.05 13.61 -12.60
C GLY A 119 1.29 13.36 -11.90
N SER A 120 1.38 12.29 -11.11
CA SER A 120 2.62 11.95 -10.36
C SER A 120 3.83 11.78 -11.28
N PHE A 121 3.61 11.38 -12.52
CA PHE A 121 4.67 11.09 -13.49
C PHE A 121 4.68 12.04 -14.69
N ASP A 122 3.98 13.16 -14.59
CA ASP A 122 3.90 14.12 -15.69
C ASP A 122 5.31 14.65 -16.04
N PRO A 123 5.62 14.74 -17.32
CA PRO A 123 6.90 15.27 -17.75
C PRO A 123 7.02 16.76 -17.40
N LEU A 124 8.21 17.17 -16.99
CA LEU A 124 8.54 18.55 -16.68
C LEU A 124 9.68 19.01 -17.61
N PRO A 125 9.53 20.11 -18.37
CA PRO A 125 10.54 20.55 -19.33
C PRO A 125 11.93 20.74 -18.76
N GLU A 126 12.03 21.27 -17.53
CA GLU A 126 13.30 21.47 -16.83
C GLU A 126 13.93 20.12 -16.43
N ALA A 127 13.11 19.17 -16.01
CA ALA A 127 13.57 17.82 -15.70
C ALA A 127 13.97 17.07 -16.98
N GLN A 128 13.25 17.24 -18.10
CA GLN A 128 13.62 16.67 -19.39
C GLN A 128 15.02 17.12 -19.83
N LYS A 129 15.33 18.43 -19.72
CA LYS A 129 16.68 18.93 -20.03
C LYS A 129 17.75 18.26 -19.19
N LYS A 130 17.46 18.04 -17.90
CA LYS A 130 18.40 17.34 -17.01
C LYS A 130 18.56 15.87 -17.39
N VAL A 131 17.49 15.18 -17.73
CA VAL A 131 17.53 13.79 -18.20
C VAL A 131 18.40 13.72 -19.47
N ASP A 132 18.17 14.59 -20.46
CA ASP A 132 18.93 14.63 -21.71
C ASP A 132 20.42 14.87 -21.48
N GLU A 133 20.76 15.75 -20.54
CA GLU A 133 22.13 16.01 -20.11
C GLU A 133 22.79 14.76 -19.53
N LEU A 134 22.09 14.09 -18.61
CA LEU A 134 22.61 12.92 -17.90
C LEU A 134 22.85 11.71 -18.80
N ILE A 135 21.95 11.46 -19.74
CA ILE A 135 22.08 10.31 -20.67
C ILE A 135 22.98 10.59 -21.85
N LYS A 136 23.38 11.83 -22.06
CA LYS A 136 24.25 12.22 -23.16
C LYS A 136 25.57 11.42 -23.13
N GLY A 137 25.87 10.76 -24.24
CA GLY A 137 27.07 9.95 -24.39
C GLY A 137 27.00 8.56 -23.73
N LYS A 138 25.91 8.21 -23.07
CA LYS A 138 25.68 6.84 -22.55
C LYS A 138 25.29 5.92 -23.70
N LYS A 139 25.99 4.79 -23.85
CA LYS A 139 25.86 3.89 -25.01
C LYS A 139 24.81 2.79 -24.77
N THR A 140 24.66 2.35 -23.54
CA THR A 140 23.76 1.24 -23.19
C THR A 140 22.57 1.73 -22.37
N GLU A 141 21.47 0.98 -22.40
CA GLU A 141 20.31 1.23 -21.55
C GLU A 141 20.67 1.20 -20.07
N MET A 142 21.51 0.24 -19.67
CA MET A 142 21.94 0.10 -18.29
C MET A 142 22.74 1.33 -17.80
N GLU A 143 23.62 1.87 -18.63
CA GLU A 143 24.33 3.12 -18.32
C GLU A 143 23.38 4.30 -18.13
N LYS A 144 22.34 4.39 -18.97
CA LYS A 144 21.32 5.43 -18.85
C LYS A 144 20.50 5.26 -17.57
N ILE A 145 20.02 4.03 -17.30
CA ILE A 145 19.27 3.73 -16.06
C ILE A 145 20.13 4.03 -14.85
N ALA A 146 21.39 3.60 -14.82
CA ALA A 146 22.28 3.81 -13.70
C ALA A 146 22.51 5.29 -13.41
N VAL A 147 22.81 6.10 -14.40
CA VAL A 147 23.05 7.53 -14.17
C VAL A 147 21.81 8.28 -13.70
N LEU A 148 20.62 7.90 -14.19
CA LEU A 148 19.36 8.49 -13.71
C LEU A 148 19.05 8.06 -12.28
N THR A 149 19.27 6.80 -11.95
CA THR A 149 19.09 6.27 -10.60
C THR A 149 20.01 6.95 -9.59
N HIS A 150 21.31 7.05 -9.92
CA HIS A 150 22.27 7.74 -9.06
C HIS A 150 21.91 9.22 -8.88
N TRP A 151 21.56 9.89 -9.98
CA TRP A 151 21.20 11.30 -9.87
C TRP A 151 20.00 11.51 -8.95
N VAL A 152 18.94 10.71 -9.06
CA VAL A 152 17.77 10.81 -8.19
C VAL A 152 18.14 10.51 -6.74
N ALA A 153 18.92 9.47 -6.49
CA ALA A 153 19.37 9.10 -5.15
C ALA A 153 20.20 10.20 -4.48
N ASP A 154 21.07 10.85 -5.25
CA ASP A 154 21.98 11.88 -4.73
C ASP A 154 21.36 13.28 -4.61
N ASN A 155 20.31 13.57 -5.37
CA ASN A 155 19.75 14.92 -5.48
C ASN A 155 18.35 15.07 -4.89
N ILE A 156 17.64 14.00 -4.58
CA ILE A 156 16.34 14.05 -3.91
C ILE A 156 16.53 13.54 -2.48
N ARG A 157 16.58 14.46 -1.54
CA ARG A 157 16.81 14.13 -0.13
C ARG A 157 15.57 13.47 0.48
N TYR A 158 15.76 12.40 1.23
CA TYR A 158 14.68 11.82 2.02
C TYR A 158 14.21 12.79 3.10
N SER A 159 12.93 13.10 3.11
CA SER A 159 12.29 13.94 4.12
C SER A 159 11.00 13.28 4.58
N GLY A 160 10.91 12.96 5.86
CA GLY A 160 9.71 12.39 6.47
C GLY A 160 8.58 13.40 6.72
N ILE A 161 8.76 14.66 6.32
CA ILE A 161 7.72 15.68 6.44
C ILE A 161 6.84 15.59 5.21
N SER A 162 5.59 15.17 5.41
CA SER A 162 4.56 15.22 4.38
C SER A 162 4.17 16.68 4.14
N MET A 163 4.31 17.14 2.91
CA MET A 163 4.06 18.54 2.56
C MET A 163 3.01 18.64 1.46
N GLY A 164 1.75 18.86 1.85
CA GLY A 164 0.68 19.24 0.94
C GLY A 164 -0.12 18.09 0.32
N LYS A 165 -0.69 18.34 -0.87
CA LYS A 165 -1.50 17.36 -1.61
C LYS A 165 -0.66 16.17 -2.07
N GLY A 166 -1.24 14.97 -2.06
CA GLY A 166 -0.55 13.75 -2.49
C GLY A 166 -0.12 12.86 -1.33
N GLU A 167 -0.70 13.04 -0.16
CA GLU A 167 -0.52 12.12 0.95
C GLU A 167 -1.22 10.77 0.69
N GLY A 168 -0.85 9.75 1.45
CA GLY A 168 -1.41 8.41 1.29
C GLY A 168 -0.81 7.64 0.12
N PHE A 169 -1.64 7.18 -0.81
CA PHE A 169 -1.22 6.33 -1.93
C PHE A 169 -0.79 7.09 -3.18
N THR A 170 -0.98 8.41 -3.24
CA THR A 170 -0.45 9.23 -4.34
C THR A 170 1.00 9.61 -4.07
N LEU A 171 1.77 9.66 -5.15
CA LEU A 171 3.14 10.18 -5.16
C LEU A 171 3.09 11.67 -5.50
N HIS A 172 3.92 12.48 -4.88
CA HIS A 172 4.10 13.87 -5.31
C HIS A 172 4.50 13.91 -6.79
N ASN A 173 4.02 14.91 -7.50
CA ASN A 173 4.32 15.02 -8.92
C ASN A 173 5.79 15.40 -9.17
N THR A 174 6.24 15.14 -10.40
CA THR A 174 7.63 15.40 -10.82
C THR A 174 8.07 16.84 -10.53
N LYS A 175 7.18 17.82 -10.73
CA LYS A 175 7.50 19.24 -10.51
C LYS A 175 7.83 19.53 -9.04
N MET A 176 7.02 19.02 -8.10
CA MET A 176 7.25 19.21 -6.68
C MET A 176 8.59 18.60 -6.26
N ASN A 177 8.79 17.33 -6.57
CA ASN A 177 10.00 16.61 -6.17
C ASN A 177 11.27 17.21 -6.81
N TYR A 178 11.19 17.58 -8.09
CA TYR A 178 12.31 18.16 -8.80
C TYR A 178 12.67 19.55 -8.30
N THR A 179 11.69 20.38 -7.94
CA THR A 179 11.89 21.74 -7.42
C THR A 179 12.40 21.71 -5.99
N ASP A 180 11.72 20.94 -5.12
CA ASP A 180 11.97 20.96 -3.68
C ASP A 180 13.17 20.09 -3.27
N ARG A 181 13.62 19.21 -4.17
CA ARG A 181 14.74 18.28 -3.93
C ARG A 181 14.57 17.43 -2.68
N CYS A 182 13.34 17.12 -2.31
CA CYS A 182 13.03 16.27 -1.18
C CYS A 182 11.69 15.52 -1.36
N GLY A 183 11.55 14.42 -0.66
CA GLY A 183 10.35 13.61 -0.62
C GLY A 183 10.54 12.35 0.22
N VAL A 184 9.48 11.58 0.42
CA VAL A 184 9.57 10.27 1.06
C VAL A 184 9.88 9.18 0.03
N CYS A 185 10.03 7.92 0.46
CA CYS A 185 10.40 6.80 -0.42
C CYS A 185 9.58 6.72 -1.72
N LYS A 186 8.26 6.91 -1.63
CA LYS A 186 7.36 6.89 -2.80
C LYS A 186 7.66 8.04 -3.78
N ASP A 187 7.98 9.22 -3.28
CA ASP A 187 8.24 10.41 -4.09
C ASP A 187 9.58 10.30 -4.82
N ILE A 188 10.59 9.74 -4.16
CA ILE A 188 11.89 9.44 -4.76
C ILE A 188 11.73 8.40 -5.88
N ALA A 189 10.96 7.33 -5.63
CA ALA A 189 10.65 6.33 -6.63
C ALA A 189 9.85 6.93 -7.81
N GLY A 190 8.86 7.80 -7.52
CA GLY A 190 8.07 8.51 -8.53
C GLY A 190 8.93 9.39 -9.42
N THR A 191 9.89 10.11 -8.84
CA THR A 191 10.84 10.94 -9.60
C THR A 191 11.69 10.09 -10.53
N LEU A 192 12.17 8.93 -10.06
CA LEU A 192 12.93 8.01 -10.90
C LEU A 192 12.08 7.47 -12.07
N ILE A 193 10.82 7.08 -11.80
CA ILE A 193 9.89 6.64 -12.84
C ILE A 193 9.71 7.73 -13.91
N SER A 194 9.49 8.98 -13.49
CA SER A 194 9.35 10.11 -14.42
C SER A 194 10.61 10.31 -15.25
N PHE A 195 11.79 10.22 -14.65
CA PHE A 195 13.08 10.35 -15.35
C PHE A 195 13.30 9.23 -16.36
N LEU A 196 12.99 8.00 -15.98
CA LEU A 196 13.08 6.85 -16.88
C LEU A 196 12.13 6.99 -18.07
N ARG A 197 10.88 7.42 -17.82
CA ARG A 197 9.90 7.68 -18.88
C ARG A 197 10.34 8.81 -19.82
N MET A 198 10.89 9.90 -19.28
CA MET A 198 11.45 11.00 -20.07
C MET A 198 12.67 10.56 -20.90
N ALA A 199 13.39 9.53 -20.48
CA ALA A 199 14.47 8.90 -21.23
C ALA A 199 13.99 7.83 -22.25
N GLY A 200 12.66 7.61 -22.35
CA GLY A 200 12.05 6.68 -23.30
C GLY A 200 11.89 5.24 -22.78
N PHE A 201 12.11 4.99 -21.50
CA PHE A 201 11.91 3.67 -20.90
C PHE A 201 10.46 3.47 -20.44
N GLU A 202 9.98 2.23 -20.52
CA GLU A 202 8.77 1.82 -19.80
C GLU A 202 9.09 1.65 -18.31
N ALA A 203 8.45 2.46 -17.46
CA ALA A 203 8.64 2.40 -16.01
C ALA A 203 7.30 2.56 -15.29
N TYR A 204 7.08 1.73 -14.29
CA TYR A 204 5.83 1.65 -13.53
C TYR A 204 6.09 1.59 -12.02
N PRO A 205 5.20 2.20 -11.20
CA PRO A 205 5.30 2.06 -9.77
C PRO A 205 4.84 0.68 -9.31
N ALA A 206 5.56 0.13 -8.34
CA ALA A 206 5.16 -1.08 -7.64
C ALA A 206 5.13 -0.84 -6.14
N MET A 207 4.05 -1.26 -5.47
CA MET A 207 3.99 -1.27 -4.02
C MET A 207 4.69 -2.50 -3.48
N THR A 208 5.51 -2.31 -2.46
CA THR A 208 6.16 -3.39 -1.73
C THR A 208 6.06 -3.14 -0.23
N MET A 209 6.16 -4.20 0.55
CA MET A 209 6.32 -4.07 1.99
C MET A 209 7.77 -3.70 2.31
N ALA A 210 7.95 -2.81 3.28
CA ALA A 210 9.27 -2.40 3.76
C ALA A 210 9.58 -3.06 5.10
N GLY A 211 10.85 -3.37 5.34
CA GLY A 211 11.36 -3.93 6.60
C GLY A 211 11.46 -5.46 6.61
N SER A 212 11.66 -6.01 7.80
CA SER A 212 11.87 -7.45 8.03
C SER A 212 10.63 -8.34 7.81
N ARG A 213 9.48 -7.75 7.48
CA ARG A 213 8.21 -8.44 7.27
C ARG A 213 7.94 -8.88 5.84
N VAL A 214 8.94 -8.80 4.97
CA VAL A 214 8.79 -9.10 3.53
C VAL A 214 8.33 -10.55 3.29
N GLU A 215 8.60 -11.45 4.22
CA GLU A 215 8.26 -12.88 4.11
C GLU A 215 6.80 -13.19 4.49
N SER A 216 6.16 -12.35 5.29
CA SER A 216 4.77 -12.52 5.75
C SER A 216 3.74 -11.87 4.82
N ILE A 217 4.00 -11.82 3.53
CA ILE A 217 3.17 -11.10 2.60
C ILE A 217 1.78 -11.76 2.49
N PRO A 218 0.72 -11.05 2.89
CA PRO A 218 -0.66 -11.46 2.61
C PRO A 218 -0.93 -11.78 1.14
N ALA A 219 -0.13 -11.21 0.25
CA ALA A 219 -0.20 -11.39 -1.20
C ALA A 219 -0.19 -12.84 -1.66
N ARG A 220 0.48 -13.74 -0.97
CA ARG A 220 0.50 -15.15 -1.33
C ARG A 220 -0.83 -15.87 -1.08
N HIS A 221 -1.71 -15.27 -0.31
CA HIS A 221 -2.89 -15.92 0.22
C HIS A 221 -4.20 -15.51 -0.45
N PHE A 222 -4.19 -14.47 -1.27
CA PHE A 222 -5.37 -14.01 -2.02
C PHE A 222 -5.33 -14.38 -3.52
N ASN A 223 -4.35 -15.19 -3.95
CA ASN A 223 -4.16 -15.61 -5.35
C ASN A 223 -4.53 -17.07 -5.62
N HIS A 224 -5.40 -17.69 -4.81
CA HIS A 224 -5.92 -19.03 -5.07
C HIS A 224 -7.39 -18.99 -5.37
#